data_9d957f7a2d846676cf120463f5bbfddb
#
_entry.id   9d957f7a2d846676cf120463f5bbfddb
#
_cell.length_a   1.000
_cell.length_b   1.000
_cell.length_c   1.000
_cell.angle_alpha   90.00
_cell.angle_beta   90.00
_cell.angle_gamma   90.00
#
_symmetry.space_group_name_H-M   'P 1'
#
loop_
_entity.id
_entity.type
_entity.pdbx_description
1 polymer ?
#
loop_
_entity_poly.entity_id
_entity_poly.type
_entity_poly.pdbx_seq_one_letter_code
_entity_poly.pdbx_strand_id
1 'polypeptide(L)'
;MKKIIQNSLWLVFDKILKSLVGLFVGVWIARYFGPENFGKFSYANSLIVLFATIVPLGTEGFLVRELVKDEDKTKELLSASFFLHLFSGIFLFVFACLILYFLKFDDDLTFHIGLVLAVPILFRFLSVPRYFYEAQTEIKYVVYIENISFLIFSGVRVYLLINKSHILYFIFSFLFESLFSYLSIFLFYIRGHRSFTRISVDLKSILAALKESFPILIASLSIIIYMKIDQLMIGSILGDAPIGIYSVAVRLSEFWYFIPLGLTSSFFPTLIAKKIQSRSEYLELLKFLHVVLIFISLVMAILIQFLGKDIISWLYGSPYIGASDVLKVYIWSGIFVFIGVAGGNYYLIEEKQSYVLLKSLAGLIVNIVLNFIWIPLYGVIGAAFATLVSQLVASMFIPLFFREVRELFYIQTFSLFFWNWPSILFSFFKRWKTGTL
;
A
#
# COMPACT_ATOMS: atom_id res chain seq x y z
N MET A 1 -2.72 11.19 24.91
CA MET A 1 -3.01 9.78 24.66
C MET A 1 -4.38 9.54 24.04
N LYS A 2 -5.52 9.99 24.61
CA LYS A 2 -6.88 9.73 24.07
C LYS A 2 -7.07 10.15 22.60
N LYS A 3 -6.61 11.35 22.20
CA LYS A 3 -6.66 11.84 20.80
C LYS A 3 -5.84 10.96 19.83
N ILE A 4 -4.65 10.52 20.23
CA ILE A 4 -3.77 9.68 19.40
C ILE A 4 -4.44 8.33 19.15
N ILE A 5 -4.98 7.69 20.20
CA ILE A 5 -5.70 6.42 20.07
C ILE A 5 -6.93 6.56 19.15
N GLN A 6 -7.71 7.63 19.33
CA GLN A 6 -8.85 7.91 18.46
C GLN A 6 -8.44 8.08 16.98
N ASN A 7 -7.38 8.83 16.71
CA ASN A 7 -6.89 9.00 15.33
C ASN A 7 -6.42 7.66 14.71
N SER A 8 -5.71 6.85 15.49
CA SER A 8 -5.30 5.52 15.02
C SER A 8 -6.49 4.62 14.71
N LEU A 9 -7.53 4.65 15.55
CA LEU A 9 -8.78 3.91 15.31
C LEU A 9 -9.49 4.39 14.05
N TRP A 10 -9.52 5.69 13.77
CA TRP A 10 -10.10 6.23 12.54
C TRP A 10 -9.34 5.78 11.29
N LEU A 11 -8.01 5.74 11.33
CA LEU A 11 -7.19 5.23 10.21
C LEU A 11 -7.39 3.73 9.97
N VAL A 12 -7.55 2.94 11.03
CA VAL A 12 -7.86 1.50 10.91
C VAL A 12 -9.27 1.30 10.35
N PHE A 13 -10.25 2.05 10.85
CA PHE A 13 -11.63 2.01 10.35
C PHE A 13 -11.70 2.37 8.86
N ASP A 14 -11.01 3.43 8.44
CA ASP A 14 -10.89 3.83 7.04
C ASP A 14 -10.39 2.68 6.15
N LYS A 15 -9.30 2.04 6.58
CA LYS A 15 -8.73 0.91 5.83
C LYS A 15 -9.69 -0.28 5.72
N ILE A 16 -10.38 -0.63 6.81
CA ILE A 16 -11.34 -1.73 6.83
C ILE A 16 -12.52 -1.40 5.91
N LEU A 17 -13.11 -0.21 6.03
CA LEU A 17 -14.23 0.23 5.22
C LEU A 17 -13.88 0.21 3.72
N LYS A 18 -12.77 0.86 3.34
CA LYS A 18 -12.30 0.89 1.96
C LYS A 18 -11.95 -0.50 1.43
N SER A 19 -11.38 -1.38 2.26
CA SER A 19 -11.08 -2.75 1.86
C SER A 19 -12.35 -3.56 1.62
N LEU A 20 -13.32 -3.53 2.53
CA LEU A 20 -14.56 -4.28 2.40
C LEU A 20 -15.41 -3.78 1.21
N VAL A 21 -15.79 -2.51 1.21
CA VAL A 21 -16.61 -1.93 0.13
C VAL A 21 -15.88 -2.00 -1.21
N GLY A 22 -14.57 -1.69 -1.19
CA GLY A 22 -13.73 -1.77 -2.38
C GLY A 22 -13.60 -3.19 -2.94
N LEU A 23 -13.56 -4.21 -2.08
CA LEU A 23 -13.57 -5.61 -2.53
C LEU A 23 -14.89 -5.93 -3.26
N PHE A 24 -16.04 -5.69 -2.62
CA PHE A 24 -17.34 -6.03 -3.20
C PHE A 24 -17.62 -5.27 -4.51
N VAL A 25 -17.46 -3.94 -4.51
CA VAL A 25 -17.63 -3.13 -5.71
C VAL A 25 -16.64 -3.54 -6.81
N GLY A 26 -15.39 -3.83 -6.42
CA GLY A 26 -14.38 -4.28 -7.35
C GLY A 26 -14.62 -5.68 -7.94
N VAL A 27 -15.21 -6.59 -7.16
CA VAL A 27 -15.67 -7.90 -7.66
C VAL A 27 -16.75 -7.70 -8.74
N TRP A 28 -17.73 -6.85 -8.48
CA TRP A 28 -18.81 -6.59 -9.45
C TRP A 28 -18.28 -5.90 -10.72
N ILE A 29 -17.37 -4.95 -10.60
CA ILE A 29 -16.71 -4.31 -11.75
C ILE A 29 -15.93 -5.35 -12.55
N ALA A 30 -15.14 -6.21 -11.92
CA ALA A 30 -14.37 -7.24 -12.59
C ALA A 30 -15.29 -8.24 -13.34
N ARG A 31 -16.38 -8.69 -12.70
CA ARG A 31 -17.38 -9.55 -13.36
C ARG A 31 -18.00 -8.89 -14.57
N TYR A 32 -18.32 -7.60 -14.46
CA TYR A 32 -18.96 -6.85 -15.54
C TYR A 32 -18.02 -6.62 -16.72
N PHE A 33 -16.76 -6.28 -16.46
CA PHE A 33 -15.77 -6.00 -17.49
C PHE A 33 -15.24 -7.26 -18.18
N GLY A 34 -15.23 -8.40 -17.47
CA GLY A 34 -14.52 -9.61 -17.90
C GLY A 34 -13.00 -9.46 -17.78
N PRO A 35 -12.25 -10.58 -17.98
CA PRO A 35 -10.80 -10.59 -17.75
C PRO A 35 -10.03 -9.61 -18.63
N GLU A 36 -10.40 -9.43 -19.89
CA GLU A 36 -9.70 -8.56 -20.83
C GLU A 36 -9.81 -7.08 -20.44
N ASN A 37 -11.03 -6.55 -20.32
CA ASN A 37 -11.22 -5.14 -19.97
C ASN A 37 -10.78 -4.81 -18.54
N PHE A 38 -10.94 -5.77 -17.61
CA PHE A 38 -10.42 -5.61 -16.26
C PHE A 38 -8.88 -5.64 -16.25
N GLY A 39 -8.27 -6.39 -17.17
CA GLY A 39 -6.83 -6.40 -17.41
C GLY A 39 -6.33 -5.05 -17.92
N LYS A 40 -6.98 -4.46 -18.93
CA LYS A 40 -6.68 -3.12 -19.45
C LYS A 40 -6.71 -2.06 -18.34
N PHE A 41 -7.77 -2.09 -17.52
CA PHE A 41 -7.89 -1.23 -16.36
C PHE A 41 -6.76 -1.47 -15.35
N SER A 42 -6.45 -2.74 -15.03
CA SER A 42 -5.43 -3.10 -14.03
C SER A 42 -4.03 -2.69 -14.49
N TYR A 43 -3.72 -2.85 -15.79
CA TYR A 43 -2.45 -2.40 -16.38
C TYR A 43 -2.29 -0.89 -16.25
N ALA A 44 -3.27 -0.13 -16.77
CA ALA A 44 -3.25 1.31 -16.74
C ALA A 44 -3.17 1.84 -15.29
N ASN A 45 -3.98 1.29 -14.39
CA ASN A 45 -3.97 1.67 -12.98
C ASN A 45 -2.62 1.37 -12.30
N SER A 46 -2.00 0.22 -12.58
CA SER A 46 -0.70 -0.14 -12.01
C SER A 46 0.39 0.83 -12.46
N LEU A 47 0.40 1.21 -13.74
CA LEU A 47 1.32 2.20 -14.27
C LEU A 47 1.11 3.59 -13.63
N ILE A 48 -0.13 4.06 -13.57
CA ILE A 48 -0.45 5.40 -13.05
C ILE A 48 -0.15 5.52 -11.55
N VAL A 49 -0.40 4.47 -10.76
CA VAL A 49 -0.08 4.44 -9.32
C VAL A 49 1.42 4.65 -9.07
N LEU A 50 2.31 4.14 -9.95
CA LEU A 50 3.75 4.40 -9.83
C LEU A 50 4.05 5.90 -9.90
N PHE A 51 3.52 6.59 -10.91
CA PHE A 51 3.73 8.04 -11.06
C PHE A 51 3.05 8.85 -9.95
N ALA A 52 1.83 8.47 -9.56
CA ALA A 52 1.12 9.12 -8.47
C ALA A 52 1.90 9.07 -7.14
N THR A 53 2.63 7.99 -6.87
CA THR A 53 3.45 7.84 -5.66
C THR A 53 4.66 8.77 -5.65
N ILE A 54 5.16 9.18 -6.82
CA ILE A 54 6.31 10.09 -6.93
C ILE A 54 5.92 11.55 -6.62
N VAL A 55 4.68 11.97 -6.88
CA VAL A 55 4.26 13.38 -6.79
C VAL A 55 4.69 14.08 -5.50
N PRO A 56 4.53 13.47 -4.31
CA PRO A 56 4.97 14.10 -3.06
C PRO A 56 6.49 14.16 -2.87
N LEU A 57 7.28 13.52 -3.74
CA LEU A 57 8.75 13.45 -3.67
C LEU A 57 9.29 12.98 -2.31
N GLY A 58 8.51 12.15 -1.58
CA GLY A 58 8.86 11.65 -0.25
C GLY A 58 8.75 12.69 0.87
N THR A 59 8.28 13.91 0.58
CA THR A 59 8.26 15.04 1.53
C THR A 59 7.16 14.94 2.58
N GLU A 60 6.24 13.98 2.49
CA GLU A 60 5.08 13.84 3.38
C GLU A 60 5.48 13.79 4.86
N GLY A 61 6.36 12.87 5.24
CA GLY A 61 6.82 12.73 6.63
C GLY A 61 7.66 13.91 7.11
N PHE A 62 8.48 14.50 6.22
CA PHE A 62 9.23 15.72 6.51
C PHE A 62 8.28 16.88 6.84
N LEU A 63 7.28 17.09 5.99
CA LEU A 63 6.32 18.17 6.14
C LEU A 63 5.53 18.06 7.46
N VAL A 64 4.99 16.88 7.77
CA VAL A 64 4.28 16.64 9.04
C VAL A 64 5.19 16.92 10.24
N ARG A 65 6.45 16.46 10.20
CA ARG A 65 7.42 16.70 11.29
C ARG A 65 7.71 18.19 11.50
N GLU A 66 7.96 18.94 10.42
CA GLU A 66 8.28 20.37 10.53
C GLU A 66 7.05 21.19 10.94
N LEU A 67 5.84 20.82 10.51
CA LEU A 67 4.59 21.44 10.96
C LEU A 67 4.31 21.23 12.45
N VAL A 68 4.75 20.11 13.04
CA VAL A 68 4.66 19.86 14.48
C VAL A 68 5.68 20.67 15.26
N LYS A 69 6.88 20.90 14.69
CA LYS A 69 7.97 21.63 15.37
C LYS A 69 7.74 23.14 15.42
N ASP A 70 7.19 23.73 14.36
CA ASP A 70 7.09 25.17 14.20
C ASP A 70 5.76 25.54 13.52
N GLU A 71 4.75 25.86 14.35
CA GLU A 71 3.43 26.25 13.87
C GLU A 71 3.45 27.58 13.10
N ASP A 72 4.38 28.48 13.38
CA ASP A 72 4.47 29.79 12.74
C ASP A 72 4.86 29.64 11.25
N LYS A 73 5.60 28.59 10.89
CA LYS A 73 5.98 28.26 9.52
C LYS A 73 4.94 27.48 8.74
N THR A 74 3.77 27.19 9.31
CA THR A 74 2.73 26.38 8.67
C THR A 74 2.38 26.88 7.27
N LYS A 75 2.19 28.20 7.11
CA LYS A 75 1.81 28.80 5.82
C LYS A 75 2.90 28.66 4.77
N GLU A 76 4.13 28.88 5.17
CA GLU A 76 5.31 28.77 4.30
C GLU A 76 5.50 27.31 3.82
N LEU A 77 5.52 26.36 4.77
CA LEU A 77 5.70 24.94 4.49
C LEU A 77 4.60 24.37 3.61
N LEU A 78 3.33 24.70 3.89
CA LEU A 78 2.21 24.25 3.06
C LEU A 78 2.24 24.89 1.68
N SER A 79 2.59 26.18 1.55
CA SER A 79 2.72 26.84 0.25
C SER A 79 3.86 26.24 -0.56
N ALA A 80 5.02 26.02 0.04
CA ALA A 80 6.15 25.39 -0.61
C ALA A 80 5.81 23.99 -1.13
N SER A 81 5.15 23.17 -0.28
CA SER A 81 4.71 21.82 -0.65
C SER A 81 3.63 21.84 -1.73
N PHE A 82 2.71 22.80 -1.70
CA PHE A 82 1.69 22.97 -2.73
C PHE A 82 2.32 23.20 -4.11
N PHE A 83 3.27 24.13 -4.23
CA PHE A 83 3.97 24.37 -5.49
C PHE A 83 4.84 23.18 -5.90
N LEU A 84 5.53 22.55 -4.94
CA LEU A 84 6.32 21.35 -5.20
C LEU A 84 5.45 20.25 -5.82
N HIS A 85 4.30 19.93 -5.21
CA HIS A 85 3.37 18.93 -5.73
C HIS A 85 2.71 19.34 -7.05
N LEU A 86 2.46 20.65 -7.27
CA LEU A 86 1.94 21.16 -8.54
C LEU A 86 2.94 20.92 -9.68
N PHE A 87 4.20 21.34 -9.50
CA PHE A 87 5.21 21.20 -10.56
C PHE A 87 5.59 19.74 -10.78
N SER A 88 5.77 18.96 -9.72
CA SER A 88 6.02 17.52 -9.84
C SER A 88 4.83 16.80 -10.48
N GLY A 89 3.59 17.19 -10.12
CA GLY A 89 2.38 16.64 -10.70
C GLY A 89 2.27 16.90 -12.20
N ILE A 90 2.53 18.13 -12.65
CA ILE A 90 2.54 18.47 -14.09
C ILE A 90 3.62 17.66 -14.83
N PHE A 91 4.84 17.63 -14.30
CA PHE A 91 5.94 16.88 -14.92
C PHE A 91 5.61 15.38 -15.00
N LEU A 92 5.14 14.79 -13.92
CA LEU A 92 4.84 13.35 -13.87
C LEU A 92 3.60 12.99 -14.68
N PHE A 93 2.61 13.87 -14.78
CA PHE A 93 1.47 13.67 -15.67
C PHE A 93 1.94 13.60 -17.14
N VAL A 94 2.72 14.59 -17.60
CA VAL A 94 3.25 14.58 -18.96
C VAL A 94 4.10 13.33 -19.22
N PHE A 95 4.95 12.96 -18.25
CA PHE A 95 5.80 11.77 -18.37
C PHE A 95 4.99 10.47 -18.37
N ALA A 96 3.93 10.36 -17.53
CA ALA A 96 3.02 9.23 -17.55
C ALA A 96 2.28 9.11 -18.89
N CYS A 97 1.80 10.23 -19.46
CA CYS A 97 1.17 10.25 -20.78
C CYS A 97 2.12 9.83 -21.88
N LEU A 98 3.38 10.28 -21.84
CA LEU A 98 4.40 9.85 -22.80
C LEU A 98 4.69 8.34 -22.70
N ILE A 99 4.86 7.82 -21.50
CA ILE A 99 5.09 6.36 -21.30
C ILE A 99 3.88 5.57 -21.78
N LEU A 100 2.64 6.00 -21.46
CA LEU A 100 1.42 5.36 -21.98
C LEU A 100 1.37 5.36 -23.49
N TYR A 101 1.73 6.48 -24.12
CA TYR A 101 1.78 6.60 -25.57
C TYR A 101 2.76 5.57 -26.17
N PHE A 102 3.98 5.46 -25.65
CA PHE A 102 4.97 4.49 -26.17
C PHE A 102 4.61 3.02 -25.90
N LEU A 103 3.93 2.73 -24.79
CA LEU A 103 3.62 1.35 -24.39
C LEU A 103 2.30 0.83 -24.93
N LYS A 104 1.30 1.70 -25.14
CA LYS A 104 -0.10 1.30 -25.40
C LYS A 104 -0.80 2.15 -26.46
N PHE A 105 -0.05 2.81 -27.35
CA PHE A 105 -0.65 3.62 -28.42
C PHE A 105 -1.57 2.81 -29.33
N ASP A 106 -1.20 1.55 -29.63
CA ASP A 106 -1.98 0.66 -30.49
C ASP A 106 -3.22 0.06 -29.80
N ASP A 107 -3.32 0.15 -28.46
CA ASP A 107 -4.50 -0.26 -27.68
C ASP A 107 -5.24 0.99 -27.19
N ASP A 108 -6.11 1.50 -28.06
CA ASP A 108 -6.88 2.73 -27.88
C ASP A 108 -7.63 2.77 -26.54
N LEU A 109 -8.25 1.66 -26.13
CA LEU A 109 -9.00 1.61 -24.87
C LEU A 109 -8.07 1.70 -23.64
N THR A 110 -6.97 0.94 -23.59
CA THR A 110 -6.00 1.02 -22.47
C THR A 110 -5.35 2.40 -22.40
N PHE A 111 -5.05 3.01 -23.55
CA PHE A 111 -4.52 4.35 -23.62
C PHE A 111 -5.48 5.38 -23.02
N HIS A 112 -6.76 5.38 -23.42
CA HIS A 112 -7.77 6.30 -22.89
C HIS A 112 -8.05 6.07 -21.41
N ILE A 113 -8.11 4.81 -20.95
CA ILE A 113 -8.22 4.49 -19.52
C ILE A 113 -7.04 5.10 -18.75
N GLY A 114 -5.83 4.92 -19.24
CA GLY A 114 -4.63 5.46 -18.60
C GLY A 114 -4.60 6.98 -18.56
N LEU A 115 -4.99 7.65 -19.64
CA LEU A 115 -5.08 9.12 -19.68
C LEU A 115 -6.05 9.66 -18.62
N VAL A 116 -7.26 9.08 -18.52
CA VAL A 116 -8.25 9.53 -17.52
C VAL A 116 -7.76 9.27 -16.11
N LEU A 117 -7.15 8.10 -15.84
CA LEU A 117 -6.58 7.78 -14.53
C LEU A 117 -5.36 8.64 -14.16
N ALA A 118 -4.66 9.22 -15.14
CA ALA A 118 -3.51 10.10 -14.90
C ALA A 118 -3.93 11.50 -14.43
N VAL A 119 -5.12 11.99 -14.79
CA VAL A 119 -5.58 13.36 -14.46
C VAL A 119 -5.47 13.69 -12.97
N PRO A 120 -5.81 12.81 -12.00
CA PRO A 120 -5.64 13.09 -10.57
C PRO A 120 -4.21 13.46 -10.15
N ILE A 121 -3.17 13.03 -10.92
CA ILE A 121 -1.78 13.39 -10.69
C ILE A 121 -1.60 14.91 -10.72
N LEU A 122 -2.24 15.58 -11.70
CA LEU A 122 -2.20 17.04 -11.85
C LEU A 122 -2.78 17.79 -10.65
N PHE A 123 -3.81 17.23 -10.01
CA PHE A 123 -4.57 17.89 -8.95
C PHE A 123 -4.16 17.44 -7.54
N ARG A 124 -3.14 16.57 -7.41
CA ARG A 124 -2.71 16.04 -6.10
C ARG A 124 -2.21 17.14 -5.15
N PHE A 125 -1.75 18.27 -5.66
CA PHE A 125 -1.38 19.44 -4.85
C PHE A 125 -2.53 19.94 -3.96
N LEU A 126 -3.80 19.75 -4.36
CA LEU A 126 -4.97 20.09 -3.53
C LEU A 126 -5.08 19.23 -2.26
N SER A 127 -4.39 18.10 -2.19
CA SER A 127 -4.38 17.24 -1.00
C SER A 127 -3.34 17.65 0.06
N VAL A 128 -2.49 18.64 -0.21
CA VAL A 128 -1.44 19.11 0.72
C VAL A 128 -1.98 19.50 2.11
N PRO A 129 -3.17 20.12 2.27
CA PRO A 129 -3.72 20.39 3.58
C PRO A 129 -3.95 19.16 4.47
N ARG A 130 -3.98 17.94 3.91
CA ARG A 130 -4.03 16.71 4.68
C ARG A 130 -2.92 16.65 5.73
N TYR A 131 -1.70 17.06 5.38
CA TYR A 131 -0.53 17.01 6.27
C TYR A 131 -0.64 17.96 7.45
N PHE A 132 -1.35 19.08 7.27
CA PHE A 132 -1.70 19.98 8.39
C PHE A 132 -2.59 19.27 9.41
N TYR A 133 -3.67 18.62 8.96
CA TYR A 133 -4.58 17.89 9.87
C TYR A 133 -3.90 16.69 10.53
N GLU A 134 -2.93 16.09 9.85
CA GLU A 134 -2.11 15.01 10.40
C GLU A 134 -1.20 15.52 11.51
N ALA A 135 -0.51 16.65 11.28
CA ALA A 135 0.36 17.30 12.26
C ALA A 135 -0.42 17.77 13.51
N GLN A 136 -1.63 18.29 13.33
CA GLN A 136 -2.51 18.73 14.41
C GLN A 136 -3.25 17.58 15.12
N THR A 137 -2.95 16.31 14.76
CA THR A 137 -3.68 15.14 15.28
C THR A 137 -5.20 15.21 15.04
N GLU A 138 -5.60 15.80 13.92
CA GLU A 138 -7.00 16.00 13.50
C GLU A 138 -7.33 15.28 12.19
N ILE A 139 -6.58 14.25 11.84
CA ILE A 139 -6.72 13.48 10.60
C ILE A 139 -8.14 12.93 10.38
N LYS A 140 -8.94 12.79 11.43
CA LYS A 140 -10.34 12.33 11.37
C LYS A 140 -11.18 13.09 10.35
N TYR A 141 -10.99 14.42 10.20
CA TYR A 141 -11.75 15.24 9.25
C TYR A 141 -11.42 14.87 7.81
N VAL A 142 -10.15 14.62 7.52
CA VAL A 142 -9.70 14.15 6.21
C VAL A 142 -10.27 12.76 5.91
N VAL A 143 -10.21 11.86 6.90
CA VAL A 143 -10.77 10.50 6.78
C VAL A 143 -12.27 10.55 6.51
N TYR A 144 -13.03 11.44 7.16
CA TYR A 144 -14.46 11.62 6.85
C TYR A 144 -14.69 12.05 5.41
N ILE A 145 -13.96 13.05 4.93
CA ILE A 145 -14.09 13.56 3.56
C ILE A 145 -13.77 12.44 2.54
N GLU A 146 -12.66 11.73 2.75
CA GLU A 146 -12.24 10.64 1.88
C GLU A 146 -13.27 9.49 1.87
N ASN A 147 -13.80 9.10 3.03
CA ASN A 147 -14.78 8.01 3.12
C ASN A 147 -16.13 8.40 2.51
N ILE A 148 -16.59 9.65 2.69
CA ILE A 148 -17.80 10.15 2.05
C ILE A 148 -17.62 10.15 0.53
N SER A 149 -16.49 10.66 0.02
CA SER A 149 -16.16 10.63 -1.41
C SER A 149 -16.19 9.18 -1.93
N PHE A 150 -15.49 8.28 -1.26
CA PHE A 150 -15.42 6.87 -1.61
C PHE A 150 -16.79 6.19 -1.64
N LEU A 151 -17.65 6.43 -0.65
CA LEU A 151 -18.99 5.84 -0.58
C LEU A 151 -19.92 6.41 -1.66
N ILE A 152 -19.90 7.72 -1.91
CA ILE A 152 -20.68 8.35 -2.98
C ILE A 152 -20.32 7.72 -4.34
N PHE A 153 -19.03 7.69 -4.68
CA PHE A 153 -18.58 7.16 -5.96
C PHE A 153 -18.65 5.63 -6.06
N SER A 154 -18.61 4.91 -4.95
CA SER A 154 -18.97 3.49 -4.91
C SER A 154 -20.44 3.28 -5.26
N GLY A 155 -21.35 4.13 -4.74
CA GLY A 155 -22.76 4.15 -5.13
C GLY A 155 -22.95 4.47 -6.62
N VAL A 156 -22.21 5.46 -7.16
CA VAL A 156 -22.20 5.77 -8.60
C VAL A 156 -21.77 4.55 -9.42
N ARG A 157 -20.72 3.82 -9.01
CA ARG A 157 -20.27 2.61 -9.71
C ARG A 157 -21.33 1.52 -9.68
N VAL A 158 -22.01 1.32 -8.56
CA VAL A 158 -23.15 0.37 -8.48
C VAL A 158 -24.27 0.78 -9.43
N TYR A 159 -24.61 2.06 -9.48
CA TYR A 159 -25.60 2.60 -10.43
C TYR A 159 -25.19 2.34 -11.89
N LEU A 160 -23.91 2.60 -12.24
CA LEU A 160 -23.37 2.32 -13.57
C LEU A 160 -23.41 0.82 -13.93
N LEU A 161 -23.18 -0.07 -12.95
CA LEU A 161 -23.30 -1.52 -13.15
C LEU A 161 -24.72 -1.94 -13.47
N ILE A 162 -25.70 -1.42 -12.73
CA ILE A 162 -27.12 -1.73 -12.94
C ILE A 162 -27.56 -1.29 -14.34
N ASN A 163 -27.11 -0.10 -14.79
CA ASN A 163 -27.44 0.45 -16.11
C ASN A 163 -26.57 -0.10 -17.24
N LYS A 164 -25.70 -1.08 -16.99
CA LYS A 164 -24.80 -1.67 -17.98
C LYS A 164 -24.01 -0.62 -18.78
N SER A 165 -23.48 0.38 -18.10
CA SER A 165 -22.81 1.53 -18.70
C SER A 165 -21.44 1.16 -19.28
N HIS A 166 -20.97 1.91 -20.30
CA HIS A 166 -19.66 1.70 -20.90
C HIS A 166 -18.51 1.86 -19.88
N ILE A 167 -17.43 1.09 -20.04
CA ILE A 167 -16.26 1.05 -19.13
C ILE A 167 -15.71 2.45 -18.79
N LEU A 168 -15.63 3.36 -19.73
CA LEU A 168 -15.10 4.70 -19.53
C LEU A 168 -15.86 5.50 -18.45
N TYR A 169 -17.17 5.29 -18.28
CA TYR A 169 -17.93 5.96 -17.21
C TYR A 169 -17.45 5.51 -15.82
N PHE A 170 -17.08 4.23 -15.68
CA PHE A 170 -16.46 3.74 -14.43
C PHE A 170 -15.11 4.40 -14.19
N ILE A 171 -14.31 4.55 -15.25
CA ILE A 171 -13.00 5.19 -15.14
C ILE A 171 -13.14 6.66 -14.75
N PHE A 172 -14.09 7.39 -15.36
CA PHE A 172 -14.45 8.75 -14.94
C PHE A 172 -14.93 8.81 -13.49
N SER A 173 -15.61 7.78 -12.98
CA SER A 173 -16.02 7.75 -11.57
C SER A 173 -14.82 7.71 -10.62
N PHE A 174 -13.71 7.02 -10.95
CA PHE A 174 -12.46 7.03 -10.16
C PHE A 174 -11.76 8.39 -10.24
N LEU A 175 -11.77 9.02 -11.42
CA LEU A 175 -11.25 10.37 -11.58
C LEU A 175 -12.01 11.36 -10.68
N PHE A 176 -13.35 11.39 -10.79
CA PHE A 176 -14.17 12.35 -10.03
C PHE A 176 -14.13 12.09 -8.53
N GLU A 177 -13.99 10.82 -8.07
CA GLU A 177 -13.76 10.49 -6.67
C GLU A 177 -12.50 11.18 -6.15
N SER A 178 -11.39 11.04 -6.88
CA SER A 178 -10.11 11.63 -6.50
C SER A 178 -10.18 13.15 -6.47
N LEU A 179 -10.74 13.77 -7.52
CA LEU A 179 -10.88 15.22 -7.61
C LEU A 179 -11.81 15.77 -6.53
N PHE A 180 -12.94 15.11 -6.28
CA PHE A 180 -13.89 15.51 -5.24
C PHE A 180 -13.25 15.45 -3.86
N SER A 181 -12.51 14.38 -3.58
CA SER A 181 -11.76 14.22 -2.32
C SER A 181 -10.73 15.34 -2.14
N TYR A 182 -9.86 15.55 -3.13
CA TYR A 182 -8.80 16.57 -3.06
C TYR A 182 -9.37 17.99 -2.92
N LEU A 183 -10.37 18.32 -3.74
CA LEU A 183 -11.01 19.62 -3.70
C LEU A 183 -11.74 19.85 -2.35
N SER A 184 -12.42 18.82 -1.83
CA SER A 184 -13.13 18.94 -0.55
C SER A 184 -12.16 19.15 0.62
N ILE A 185 -11.03 18.45 0.65
CA ILE A 185 -9.97 18.66 1.66
C ILE A 185 -9.44 20.11 1.58
N PHE A 186 -9.14 20.57 0.37
CA PHE A 186 -8.64 21.91 0.13
C PHE A 186 -9.62 23.00 0.56
N LEU A 187 -10.90 22.89 0.15
CA LEU A 187 -11.95 23.83 0.51
C LEU A 187 -12.24 23.83 2.03
N PHE A 188 -12.21 22.66 2.65
CA PHE A 188 -12.37 22.53 4.09
C PHE A 188 -11.26 23.26 4.85
N TYR A 189 -10.01 23.15 4.39
CA TYR A 189 -8.88 23.88 4.95
C TYR A 189 -9.03 25.39 4.79
N ILE A 190 -9.36 25.89 3.58
CA ILE A 190 -9.48 27.34 3.34
C ILE A 190 -10.59 27.95 4.18
N ARG A 191 -11.74 27.28 4.32
CA ARG A 191 -12.85 27.77 5.15
C ARG A 191 -12.49 27.90 6.62
N GLY A 192 -11.67 26.96 7.14
CA GLY A 192 -11.25 26.96 8.55
C GLY A 192 -10.10 27.92 8.87
N HIS A 193 -9.12 28.05 7.97
CA HIS A 193 -7.82 28.65 8.29
C HIS A 193 -7.43 29.90 7.47
N ARG A 194 -8.26 30.34 6.55
CA ARG A 194 -8.19 31.61 5.77
C ARG A 194 -6.85 31.99 5.12
N SER A 195 -5.86 31.11 4.94
CA SER A 195 -4.53 31.59 4.56
C SER A 195 -3.67 30.63 3.74
N PHE A 196 -3.92 30.61 2.42
CA PHE A 196 -2.91 30.23 1.41
C PHE A 196 -2.26 31.45 0.72
N THR A 197 -2.49 32.69 1.25
CA THR A 197 -2.33 33.94 0.48
C THR A 197 -0.96 34.63 0.61
N ARG A 198 -0.01 34.08 1.34
CA ARG A 198 1.39 34.58 1.30
C ARG A 198 2.31 33.51 0.75
N ILE A 199 2.57 33.62 -0.54
CA ILE A 199 3.56 32.79 -1.24
C ILE A 199 4.94 33.32 -0.86
N SER A 200 5.52 32.79 0.22
CA SER A 200 6.96 32.91 0.47
C SER A 200 7.58 31.54 0.21
N VAL A 201 8.00 31.33 -1.03
CA VAL A 201 8.69 30.10 -1.40
C VAL A 201 10.18 30.28 -1.16
N ASP A 202 10.70 29.76 -0.06
CA ASP A 202 12.15 29.69 0.12
C ASP A 202 12.69 28.43 -0.58
N LEU A 203 13.38 28.67 -1.72
CA LEU A 203 14.03 27.62 -2.50
C LEU A 203 15.04 26.80 -1.68
N LYS A 204 15.72 27.40 -0.70
CA LYS A 204 16.68 26.68 0.15
C LYS A 204 15.99 25.67 1.04
N SER A 205 14.86 26.03 1.62
CA SER A 205 14.02 25.13 2.44
C SER A 205 13.45 23.96 1.60
N ILE A 206 13.03 24.22 0.35
CA ILE A 206 12.57 23.17 -0.55
C ILE A 206 13.71 22.20 -0.90
N LEU A 207 14.89 22.69 -1.26
CA LEU A 207 16.02 21.82 -1.60
C LEU A 207 16.50 21.01 -0.39
N ALA A 208 16.49 21.59 0.81
CA ALA A 208 16.80 20.86 2.04
C ALA A 208 15.79 19.75 2.30
N ALA A 209 14.49 20.04 2.16
CA ALA A 209 13.41 19.06 2.29
C ALA A 209 13.57 17.92 1.28
N LEU A 210 13.83 18.20 -0.01
CA LEU A 210 14.05 17.21 -1.04
C LEU A 210 15.26 16.32 -0.73
N LYS A 211 16.38 16.90 -0.31
CA LYS A 211 17.59 16.14 0.05
C LYS A 211 17.34 15.17 1.20
N GLU A 212 16.62 15.60 2.22
CA GLU A 212 16.29 14.77 3.37
C GLU A 212 15.26 13.69 3.03
N SER A 213 14.29 14.02 2.17
CA SER A 213 13.19 13.13 1.77
C SER A 213 13.58 12.12 0.67
N PHE A 214 14.69 12.34 -0.05
CA PHE A 214 15.10 11.50 -1.17
C PHE A 214 15.23 10.00 -0.81
N PRO A 215 15.85 9.61 0.32
CA PRO A 215 15.90 8.19 0.70
C PRO A 215 14.50 7.59 0.96
N ILE A 216 13.58 8.38 1.50
CA ILE A 216 12.20 7.98 1.76
C ILE A 216 11.44 7.78 0.43
N LEU A 217 11.65 8.68 -0.54
CA LEU A 217 11.11 8.55 -1.88
C LEU A 217 11.55 7.23 -2.53
N ILE A 218 12.85 6.95 -2.51
CA ILE A 218 13.39 5.71 -3.11
C ILE A 218 12.84 4.47 -2.41
N ALA A 219 12.72 4.49 -1.08
CA ALA A 219 12.12 3.38 -0.34
C ALA A 219 10.64 3.15 -0.73
N SER A 220 9.84 4.22 -0.78
CA SER A 220 8.43 4.16 -1.16
C SER A 220 8.25 3.69 -2.60
N LEU A 221 9.05 4.21 -3.53
CA LEU A 221 9.06 3.78 -4.92
C LEU A 221 9.42 2.30 -5.05
N SER A 222 10.46 1.84 -4.36
CA SER A 222 10.87 0.45 -4.40
C SER A 222 9.74 -0.49 -3.97
N ILE A 223 8.99 -0.11 -2.92
CA ILE A 223 7.84 -0.89 -2.43
C ILE A 223 6.72 -0.91 -3.47
N ILE A 224 6.34 0.24 -4.03
CA ILE A 224 5.23 0.32 -5.00
C ILE A 224 5.58 -0.37 -6.31
N ILE A 225 6.80 -0.17 -6.84
CA ILE A 225 7.26 -0.88 -8.04
C ILE A 225 7.21 -2.38 -7.76
N TYR A 226 7.74 -2.83 -6.64
CA TYR A 226 7.71 -4.23 -6.23
C TYR A 226 6.29 -4.81 -6.18
N MET A 227 5.30 -4.03 -5.73
CA MET A 227 3.89 -4.47 -5.66
C MET A 227 3.16 -4.43 -7.00
N LYS A 228 3.67 -3.72 -8.03
CA LYS A 228 2.95 -3.47 -9.29
C LYS A 228 3.67 -3.94 -10.53
N ILE A 229 4.97 -4.22 -10.44
CA ILE A 229 5.78 -4.59 -11.60
C ILE A 229 5.31 -5.90 -12.24
N ASP A 230 4.84 -6.87 -11.44
CA ASP A 230 4.29 -8.13 -11.93
C ASP A 230 3.16 -7.89 -12.94
N GLN A 231 2.21 -6.99 -12.55
CA GLN A 231 1.06 -6.66 -13.39
C GLN A 231 1.48 -5.99 -14.70
N LEU A 232 2.48 -5.11 -14.64
CA LEU A 232 3.02 -4.46 -15.83
C LEU A 232 3.75 -5.46 -16.73
N MET A 233 4.57 -6.34 -16.18
CA MET A 233 5.28 -7.36 -16.93
C MET A 233 4.34 -8.39 -17.55
N ILE A 234 3.33 -8.86 -16.81
CA ILE A 234 2.29 -9.75 -17.33
C ILE A 234 1.56 -9.10 -18.50
N GLY A 235 1.11 -7.86 -18.35
CA GLY A 235 0.39 -7.14 -19.39
C GLY A 235 1.22 -6.87 -20.64
N SER A 236 2.55 -6.68 -20.48
CA SER A 236 3.46 -6.48 -21.61
C SER A 236 3.87 -7.78 -22.31
N ILE A 237 3.95 -8.90 -21.57
CA ILE A 237 4.44 -10.20 -22.11
C ILE A 237 3.29 -11.08 -22.57
N LEU A 238 2.18 -11.15 -21.80
CA LEU A 238 1.08 -12.08 -22.03
C LEU A 238 -0.20 -11.41 -22.51
N GLY A 239 -0.32 -10.09 -22.38
CA GLY A 239 -1.51 -9.32 -22.77
C GLY A 239 -2.55 -9.13 -21.67
N ASP A 240 -3.74 -8.66 -22.06
CA ASP A 240 -4.71 -8.06 -21.15
C ASP A 240 -5.50 -9.10 -20.32
N ALA A 241 -6.00 -10.18 -20.92
CA ALA A 241 -6.78 -11.16 -20.17
C ALA A 241 -5.97 -11.84 -19.05
N PRO A 242 -4.69 -12.26 -19.25
CA PRO A 242 -3.84 -12.78 -18.17
C PRO A 242 -3.64 -11.82 -17.01
N ILE A 243 -3.43 -10.52 -17.29
CA ILE A 243 -3.30 -9.54 -16.19
C ILE A 243 -4.62 -9.38 -15.42
N GLY A 244 -5.77 -9.45 -16.10
CA GLY A 244 -7.07 -9.42 -15.44
C GLY A 244 -7.25 -10.59 -14.47
N ILE A 245 -6.89 -11.80 -14.89
CA ILE A 245 -6.90 -13.01 -14.06
C ILE A 245 -5.94 -12.86 -12.86
N TYR A 246 -4.71 -12.42 -13.11
CA TYR A 246 -3.70 -12.21 -12.07
C TYR A 246 -4.14 -11.16 -11.04
N SER A 247 -4.69 -10.03 -11.50
CA SER A 247 -5.12 -8.92 -10.64
C SER A 247 -6.24 -9.31 -9.68
N VAL A 248 -7.14 -10.23 -10.07
CA VAL A 248 -8.17 -10.78 -9.19
C VAL A 248 -7.54 -11.61 -8.06
N ALA A 249 -6.58 -12.48 -8.38
CA ALA A 249 -5.88 -13.29 -7.39
C ALA A 249 -5.09 -12.42 -6.40
N VAL A 250 -4.35 -11.42 -6.90
CA VAL A 250 -3.61 -10.45 -6.09
C VAL A 250 -4.56 -9.70 -5.15
N ARG A 251 -5.67 -9.18 -5.68
CA ARG A 251 -6.64 -8.41 -4.88
C ARG A 251 -7.24 -9.20 -3.73
N LEU A 252 -7.56 -10.48 -3.95
CA LEU A 252 -8.05 -11.36 -2.88
C LEU A 252 -6.98 -11.69 -1.85
N SER A 253 -5.73 -11.89 -2.28
CA SER A 253 -4.61 -12.12 -1.36
C SER A 253 -4.27 -10.87 -0.54
N GLU A 254 -4.22 -9.70 -1.17
CA GLU A 254 -3.86 -8.44 -0.52
C GLU A 254 -4.98 -7.91 0.38
N PHE A 255 -6.21 -8.38 0.21
CA PHE A 255 -7.35 -8.00 1.05
C PHE A 255 -7.04 -8.15 2.55
N TRP A 256 -6.29 -9.17 2.94
CA TRP A 256 -5.96 -9.46 4.33
C TRP A 256 -4.85 -8.59 4.92
N TYR A 257 -4.16 -7.77 4.12
CA TYR A 257 -2.99 -6.98 4.57
C TYR A 257 -3.33 -5.88 5.59
N PHE A 258 -4.61 -5.53 5.77
CA PHE A 258 -5.02 -4.64 6.85
C PHE A 258 -4.79 -5.26 8.25
N ILE A 259 -4.79 -6.59 8.38
CA ILE A 259 -4.61 -7.30 9.66
C ILE A 259 -3.22 -7.05 10.25
N PRO A 260 -2.10 -7.37 9.53
CA PRO A 260 -0.78 -7.13 10.09
C PRO A 260 -0.51 -5.65 10.34
N LEU A 261 -1.03 -4.74 9.50
CA LEU A 261 -0.88 -3.30 9.71
C LEU A 261 -1.60 -2.82 10.99
N GLY A 262 -2.80 -3.31 11.25
CA GLY A 262 -3.56 -2.99 12.46
C GLY A 262 -2.91 -3.54 13.72
N LEU A 263 -2.49 -4.81 13.71
CA LEU A 263 -1.85 -5.44 14.86
C LEU A 263 -0.49 -4.81 15.18
N THR A 264 0.36 -4.61 14.18
CA THR A 264 1.68 -4.00 14.40
C THR A 264 1.58 -2.58 14.94
N SER A 265 0.63 -1.77 14.43
CA SER A 265 0.38 -0.44 14.95
C SER A 265 -0.09 -0.44 16.40
N SER A 266 -0.92 -1.42 16.79
CA SER A 266 -1.43 -1.55 18.17
C SER A 266 -0.33 -1.99 19.14
N PHE A 267 0.58 -2.87 18.71
CA PHE A 267 1.69 -3.36 19.55
C PHE A 267 2.87 -2.38 19.62
N PHE A 268 3.00 -1.44 18.68
CA PHE A 268 4.15 -0.56 18.55
C PHE A 268 4.47 0.25 19.84
N PRO A 269 3.50 0.93 20.52
CA PRO A 269 3.80 1.64 21.76
C PRO A 269 4.28 0.73 22.89
N THR A 270 3.69 -0.48 22.97
CA THR A 270 4.07 -1.46 24.00
C THR A 270 5.48 -1.99 23.74
N LEU A 271 5.84 -2.25 22.48
CA LEU A 271 7.19 -2.67 22.10
C LEU A 271 8.25 -1.62 22.49
N ILE A 272 7.98 -0.34 22.27
CA ILE A 272 8.86 0.76 22.69
C ILE A 272 9.02 0.78 24.21
N ALA A 273 7.91 0.73 24.96
CA ALA A 273 7.94 0.74 26.42
C ALA A 273 8.75 -0.46 26.97
N LYS A 274 8.55 -1.64 26.40
CA LYS A 274 9.28 -2.84 26.81
C LYS A 274 10.78 -2.78 26.45
N LYS A 275 11.15 -2.19 25.32
CA LYS A 275 12.58 -1.98 24.99
C LYS A 275 13.30 -1.15 26.04
N ILE A 276 12.63 -0.11 26.57
CA ILE A 276 13.20 0.75 27.63
C ILE A 276 13.35 0.00 28.95
N GLN A 277 12.39 -0.87 29.29
CA GLN A 277 12.37 -1.61 30.55
C GLN A 277 13.32 -2.83 30.53
N SER A 278 13.23 -3.66 29.50
CA SER A 278 13.97 -4.92 29.38
C SER A 278 14.06 -5.38 27.94
N ARG A 279 15.28 -5.53 27.41
CA ARG A 279 15.52 -6.08 26.08
C ARG A 279 14.90 -7.47 25.92
N SER A 280 14.97 -8.32 26.94
CA SER A 280 14.40 -9.67 26.91
C SER A 280 12.88 -9.63 26.70
N GLU A 281 12.17 -8.76 27.43
CA GLU A 281 10.71 -8.63 27.30
C GLU A 281 10.30 -8.07 25.95
N TYR A 282 11.04 -7.09 25.43
CA TYR A 282 10.86 -6.55 24.09
C TYR A 282 10.98 -7.66 23.03
N LEU A 283 12.04 -8.47 23.07
CA LEU A 283 12.27 -9.55 22.10
C LEU A 283 11.21 -10.66 22.21
N GLU A 284 10.75 -10.99 23.40
CA GLU A 284 9.66 -11.94 23.59
C GLU A 284 8.33 -11.43 23.02
N LEU A 285 7.99 -10.17 23.29
CA LEU A 285 6.80 -9.55 22.72
C LEU A 285 6.86 -9.47 21.20
N LEU A 286 8.05 -9.20 20.64
CA LEU A 286 8.26 -9.18 19.20
C LEU A 286 8.11 -10.59 18.60
N LYS A 287 8.64 -11.65 19.25
CA LYS A 287 8.42 -13.05 18.85
C LYS A 287 6.94 -13.41 18.89
N PHE A 288 6.25 -13.04 19.97
CA PHE A 288 4.80 -13.27 20.08
C PHE A 288 4.03 -12.62 18.93
N LEU A 289 4.31 -11.36 18.59
CA LEU A 289 3.68 -10.68 17.46
C LEU A 289 3.93 -11.42 16.14
N HIS A 290 5.16 -11.89 15.88
CA HIS A 290 5.48 -12.69 14.71
C HIS A 290 4.67 -14.00 14.68
N VAL A 291 4.60 -14.73 15.79
CA VAL A 291 3.84 -15.99 15.87
C VAL A 291 2.36 -15.78 15.57
N VAL A 292 1.74 -14.74 16.16
CA VAL A 292 0.34 -14.43 15.92
C VAL A 292 0.09 -14.11 14.44
N LEU A 293 0.96 -13.29 13.83
CA LEU A 293 0.82 -12.91 12.43
C LEU A 293 1.06 -14.09 11.47
N ILE A 294 2.07 -14.93 11.76
CA ILE A 294 2.32 -16.16 10.98
C ILE A 294 1.12 -17.11 11.11
N PHE A 295 0.60 -17.30 12.30
CA PHE A 295 -0.59 -18.16 12.49
C PHE A 295 -1.78 -17.69 11.67
N ILE A 296 -2.11 -16.39 11.73
CA ILE A 296 -3.22 -15.82 10.97
C ILE A 296 -2.99 -16.01 9.46
N SER A 297 -1.80 -15.68 8.95
CA SER A 297 -1.49 -15.81 7.52
C SER A 297 -1.50 -17.27 7.05
N LEU A 298 -1.02 -18.20 7.89
CA LEU A 298 -1.04 -19.63 7.60
C LEU A 298 -2.48 -20.18 7.53
N VAL A 299 -3.34 -19.80 8.49
CA VAL A 299 -4.76 -20.18 8.46
C VAL A 299 -5.43 -19.67 7.18
N MET A 300 -5.16 -18.41 6.80
CA MET A 300 -5.70 -17.85 5.55
C MET A 300 -5.17 -18.59 4.32
N ALA A 301 -3.87 -18.89 4.29
CA ALA A 301 -3.28 -19.63 3.16
C ALA A 301 -3.90 -21.03 3.03
N ILE A 302 -4.08 -21.74 4.14
CA ILE A 302 -4.71 -23.07 4.14
C ILE A 302 -6.17 -22.97 3.68
N LEU A 303 -6.95 -22.04 4.22
CA LEU A 303 -8.34 -21.84 3.81
C LEU A 303 -8.47 -21.56 2.31
N ILE A 304 -7.64 -20.66 1.78
CA ILE A 304 -7.64 -20.32 0.36
C ILE A 304 -7.13 -21.50 -0.50
N GLN A 305 -6.19 -22.30 0.01
CA GLN A 305 -5.70 -23.48 -0.72
C GLN A 305 -6.84 -24.46 -1.06
N PHE A 306 -7.79 -24.64 -0.12
CA PHE A 306 -8.92 -25.56 -0.33
C PHE A 306 -10.13 -24.86 -0.95
N LEU A 307 -10.47 -23.66 -0.53
CA LEU A 307 -11.68 -22.95 -0.92
C LEU A 307 -11.48 -21.93 -2.05
N GLY A 308 -10.22 -21.69 -2.47
CA GLY A 308 -9.89 -20.62 -3.42
C GLY A 308 -10.61 -20.72 -4.75
N LYS A 309 -10.80 -21.96 -5.28
CA LYS A 309 -11.54 -22.18 -6.52
C LYS A 309 -13.03 -21.82 -6.38
N ASP A 310 -13.64 -22.23 -5.28
CA ASP A 310 -15.06 -21.96 -5.02
C ASP A 310 -15.28 -20.47 -4.77
N ILE A 311 -14.40 -19.84 -4.02
CA ILE A 311 -14.41 -18.36 -3.77
C ILE A 311 -14.31 -17.60 -5.09
N ILE A 312 -13.37 -17.94 -5.97
CA ILE A 312 -13.22 -17.28 -7.29
C ILE A 312 -14.47 -17.51 -8.14
N SER A 313 -14.95 -18.74 -8.22
CA SER A 313 -16.14 -19.08 -9.00
C SER A 313 -17.38 -18.32 -8.52
N TRP A 314 -17.57 -18.26 -7.21
CA TRP A 314 -18.71 -17.57 -6.61
C TRP A 314 -18.63 -16.04 -6.73
N LEU A 315 -17.47 -15.46 -6.44
CA LEU A 315 -17.30 -14.01 -6.47
C LEU A 315 -17.16 -13.45 -7.88
N TYR A 316 -16.30 -14.07 -8.73
CA TYR A 316 -15.92 -13.51 -10.03
C TYR A 316 -16.52 -14.25 -11.22
N GLY A 317 -17.00 -15.49 -11.03
CA GLY A 317 -17.59 -16.32 -12.08
C GLY A 317 -16.58 -17.10 -12.90
N SER A 318 -17.11 -17.90 -13.86
CA SER A 318 -16.32 -18.83 -14.68
C SER A 318 -15.19 -18.21 -15.51
N PRO A 319 -15.29 -16.96 -16.05
CA PRO A 319 -14.21 -16.39 -16.83
C PRO A 319 -12.91 -16.17 -16.03
N TYR A 320 -13.00 -16.11 -14.70
CA TYR A 320 -11.86 -15.90 -13.82
C TYR A 320 -11.35 -17.17 -13.13
N ILE A 321 -11.82 -18.34 -13.52
CA ILE A 321 -11.47 -19.59 -12.82
C ILE A 321 -9.95 -19.84 -12.78
N GLY A 322 -9.21 -19.41 -13.82
CA GLY A 322 -7.74 -19.46 -13.84
C GLY A 322 -7.06 -18.65 -12.74
N ALA A 323 -7.75 -17.66 -12.14
CA ALA A 323 -7.23 -16.92 -11.00
C ALA A 323 -7.10 -17.79 -9.73
N SER A 324 -7.80 -18.93 -9.65
CA SER A 324 -7.71 -19.85 -8.53
C SER A 324 -6.31 -20.45 -8.38
N ASP A 325 -5.66 -20.80 -9.48
CA ASP A 325 -4.33 -21.41 -9.45
C ASP A 325 -3.25 -20.39 -9.11
N VAL A 326 -3.40 -19.14 -9.61
CA VAL A 326 -2.57 -18.01 -9.21
C VAL A 326 -2.75 -17.71 -7.72
N LEU A 327 -4.00 -17.67 -7.24
CA LEU A 327 -4.34 -17.37 -5.85
C LEU A 327 -3.75 -18.39 -4.88
N LYS A 328 -3.81 -19.70 -5.23
CA LYS A 328 -3.22 -20.79 -4.44
C LYS A 328 -1.72 -20.65 -4.23
N VAL A 329 -1.01 -20.06 -5.19
CA VAL A 329 0.43 -19.78 -5.04
C VAL A 329 0.66 -18.46 -4.34
N TYR A 330 -0.01 -17.39 -4.80
CA TYR A 330 0.22 -16.04 -4.32
C TYR A 330 -0.10 -15.88 -2.83
N ILE A 331 -1.13 -16.55 -2.31
CA ILE A 331 -1.54 -16.43 -0.90
C ILE A 331 -0.43 -16.79 0.09
N TRP A 332 0.47 -17.73 -0.28
CA TRP A 332 1.61 -18.12 0.56
C TRP A 332 2.65 -16.99 0.71
N SER A 333 2.72 -16.06 -0.26
CA SER A 333 3.55 -14.87 -0.14
C SER A 333 3.11 -13.98 1.04
N GLY A 334 1.82 -14.02 1.40
CA GLY A 334 1.24 -13.31 2.54
C GLY A 334 1.94 -13.63 3.87
N ILE A 335 2.46 -14.86 4.06
CA ILE A 335 3.21 -15.23 5.27
C ILE A 335 4.45 -14.33 5.39
N PHE A 336 5.20 -14.16 4.32
CA PHE A 336 6.42 -13.34 4.30
C PHE A 336 6.11 -11.85 4.34
N VAL A 337 4.98 -11.42 3.77
CA VAL A 337 4.49 -10.04 3.93
C VAL A 337 4.17 -9.75 5.40
N PHE A 338 3.45 -10.65 6.08
CA PHE A 338 3.09 -10.49 7.49
C PHE A 338 4.33 -10.45 8.39
N ILE A 339 5.30 -11.34 8.14
CA ILE A 339 6.63 -11.34 8.80
C ILE A 339 7.35 -10.02 8.53
N GLY A 340 7.36 -9.55 7.28
CA GLY A 340 8.02 -8.32 6.88
C GLY A 340 7.42 -7.06 7.52
N VAL A 341 6.09 -7.02 7.71
CA VAL A 341 5.37 -5.95 8.40
C VAL A 341 5.68 -5.95 9.89
N ALA A 342 5.69 -7.13 10.55
CA ALA A 342 6.10 -7.26 11.95
C ALA A 342 7.55 -6.82 12.17
N GLY A 343 8.45 -7.22 11.26
CA GLY A 343 9.86 -6.79 11.26
C GLY A 343 10.04 -5.29 11.04
N GLY A 344 9.06 -4.61 10.44
CA GLY A 344 9.05 -3.15 10.29
C GLY A 344 9.18 -2.43 11.62
N ASN A 345 8.49 -2.90 12.66
CA ASN A 345 8.59 -2.34 14.01
C ASN A 345 10.02 -2.48 14.59
N TYR A 346 10.69 -3.61 14.35
CA TYR A 346 12.07 -3.80 14.75
C TYR A 346 12.99 -2.75 14.13
N TYR A 347 12.90 -2.54 12.80
CA TYR A 347 13.75 -1.56 12.12
C TYR A 347 13.52 -0.13 12.64
N LEU A 348 12.28 0.22 12.97
CA LEU A 348 11.95 1.54 13.51
C LEU A 348 12.48 1.73 14.94
N ILE A 349 12.26 0.73 15.80
CA ILE A 349 12.61 0.78 17.21
C ILE A 349 14.14 0.68 17.40
N GLU A 350 14.85 -0.07 16.54
CA GLU A 350 16.30 -0.20 16.56
C GLU A 350 17.05 0.86 15.73
N GLU A 351 16.31 1.86 15.16
CA GLU A 351 16.88 2.94 14.35
C GLU A 351 17.63 2.44 13.10
N LYS A 352 17.13 1.33 12.51
CA LYS A 352 17.74 0.63 11.37
C LYS A 352 16.95 0.81 10.06
N GLN A 353 16.32 2.00 9.84
CA GLN A 353 15.42 2.25 8.71
C GLN A 353 16.11 2.10 7.35
N SER A 354 17.43 2.33 7.26
CA SER A 354 18.19 2.14 6.01
C SER A 354 18.09 0.71 5.46
N TYR A 355 17.93 -0.29 6.35
CA TYR A 355 17.72 -1.68 5.92
C TYR A 355 16.34 -1.95 5.31
N VAL A 356 15.35 -1.10 5.57
CA VAL A 356 14.04 -1.18 4.92
C VAL A 356 14.18 -0.88 3.43
N LEU A 357 14.97 0.14 3.07
CA LEU A 357 15.28 0.44 1.68
C LEU A 357 16.02 -0.74 1.02
N LEU A 358 17.07 -1.24 1.68
CA LEU A 358 17.89 -2.32 1.14
C LEU A 358 17.08 -3.60 0.87
N LYS A 359 16.24 -4.02 1.84
CA LYS A 359 15.37 -5.21 1.65
C LYS A 359 14.37 -5.02 0.52
N SER A 360 13.80 -3.81 0.38
CA SER A 360 12.83 -3.51 -0.67
C SER A 360 13.47 -3.51 -2.05
N LEU A 361 14.67 -2.94 -2.20
CA LEU A 361 15.45 -3.01 -3.44
C LEU A 361 15.86 -4.44 -3.79
N ALA A 362 16.31 -5.22 -2.82
CA ALA A 362 16.67 -6.61 -3.06
C ALA A 362 15.46 -7.45 -3.51
N GLY A 363 14.32 -7.29 -2.82
CA GLY A 363 13.05 -7.92 -3.23
C GLY A 363 12.63 -7.52 -4.64
N LEU A 364 12.72 -6.23 -4.98
CA LEU A 364 12.40 -5.71 -6.30
C LEU A 364 13.29 -6.32 -7.39
N ILE A 365 14.60 -6.35 -7.19
CA ILE A 365 15.55 -6.91 -8.16
C ILE A 365 15.26 -8.40 -8.37
N VAL A 366 15.09 -9.16 -7.30
CA VAL A 366 14.77 -10.60 -7.38
C VAL A 366 13.43 -10.80 -8.11
N ASN A 367 12.42 -10.00 -7.79
CA ASN A 367 11.10 -10.07 -8.43
C ASN A 367 11.18 -9.81 -9.93
N ILE A 368 11.86 -8.73 -10.37
CA ILE A 368 12.01 -8.40 -11.79
C ILE A 368 12.74 -9.54 -12.53
N VAL A 369 13.86 -10.03 -11.97
CA VAL A 369 14.65 -11.09 -12.61
C VAL A 369 13.84 -12.38 -12.74
N LEU A 370 13.15 -12.80 -11.67
CA LEU A 370 12.33 -13.99 -11.70
C LEU A 370 11.11 -13.85 -12.61
N ASN A 371 10.45 -12.70 -12.62
CA ASN A 371 9.34 -12.42 -13.53
C ASN A 371 9.80 -12.47 -14.99
N PHE A 372 10.95 -11.89 -15.32
CA PHE A 372 11.49 -11.91 -16.67
C PHE A 372 11.73 -13.35 -17.17
N ILE A 373 12.15 -14.27 -16.28
CA ILE A 373 12.39 -15.66 -16.60
C ILE A 373 11.10 -16.49 -16.55
N TRP A 374 10.29 -16.33 -15.49
CA TRP A 374 9.18 -17.25 -15.20
C TRP A 374 7.86 -16.87 -15.84
N ILE A 375 7.61 -15.61 -16.18
CA ILE A 375 6.39 -15.24 -16.91
C ILE A 375 6.35 -15.88 -18.30
N PRO A 376 7.42 -15.84 -19.12
CA PRO A 376 7.42 -16.52 -20.41
C PRO A 376 7.30 -18.05 -20.30
N LEU A 377 7.82 -18.67 -19.23
CA LEU A 377 7.84 -20.12 -19.06
C LEU A 377 6.57 -20.68 -18.43
N TYR A 378 6.03 -19.98 -17.42
CA TYR A 378 4.94 -20.49 -16.58
C TYR A 378 3.71 -19.57 -16.55
N GLY A 379 3.69 -18.52 -17.37
CA GLY A 379 2.59 -17.58 -17.44
C GLY A 379 2.37 -16.83 -16.11
N VAL A 380 1.12 -16.53 -15.82
CA VAL A 380 0.71 -15.80 -14.60
C VAL A 380 1.07 -16.52 -13.29
N ILE A 381 1.16 -17.84 -13.31
CA ILE A 381 1.59 -18.63 -12.15
C ILE A 381 3.07 -18.39 -11.86
N GLY A 382 3.89 -18.22 -12.92
CA GLY A 382 5.30 -17.83 -12.79
C GLY A 382 5.48 -16.52 -12.05
N ALA A 383 4.64 -15.53 -12.32
CA ALA A 383 4.65 -14.26 -11.60
C ALA A 383 4.29 -14.43 -10.10
N ALA A 384 3.32 -15.29 -9.79
CA ALA A 384 2.96 -15.58 -8.41
C ALA A 384 4.11 -16.24 -7.64
N PHE A 385 4.83 -17.17 -8.26
CA PHE A 385 6.04 -17.77 -7.68
C PHE A 385 7.18 -16.74 -7.54
N ALA A 386 7.37 -15.86 -8.52
CA ALA A 386 8.36 -14.79 -8.43
C ALA A 386 8.09 -13.88 -7.23
N THR A 387 6.83 -13.51 -7.01
CA THR A 387 6.42 -12.73 -5.85
C THR A 387 6.65 -13.49 -4.54
N LEU A 388 6.30 -14.77 -4.48
CA LEU A 388 6.53 -15.61 -3.29
C LEU A 388 8.03 -15.65 -2.90
N VAL A 389 8.90 -15.94 -3.87
CA VAL A 389 10.35 -16.02 -3.62
C VAL A 389 10.94 -14.66 -3.26
N SER A 390 10.54 -13.61 -3.96
CA SER A 390 11.07 -12.27 -3.68
C SER A 390 10.61 -11.73 -2.32
N GLN A 391 9.38 -12.04 -1.87
CA GLN A 391 8.90 -11.73 -0.51
C GLN A 391 9.69 -12.50 0.55
N LEU A 392 9.98 -13.77 0.32
CA LEU A 392 10.84 -14.56 1.20
C LEU A 392 12.24 -13.92 1.33
N VAL A 393 12.86 -13.57 0.20
CA VAL A 393 14.19 -12.94 0.18
C VAL A 393 14.16 -11.59 0.91
N ALA A 394 13.23 -10.72 0.57
CA ALA A 394 13.14 -9.39 1.16
C ALA A 394 12.88 -9.43 2.67
N SER A 395 11.95 -10.28 3.11
CA SER A 395 11.50 -10.27 4.51
C SER A 395 12.41 -11.04 5.45
N MET A 396 13.03 -12.13 4.98
CA MET A 396 13.80 -13.04 5.83
C MET A 396 15.30 -13.08 5.50
N PHE A 397 15.66 -13.28 4.21
CA PHE A 397 17.07 -13.52 3.92
C PHE A 397 17.94 -12.27 4.01
N ILE A 398 17.42 -11.09 3.68
CA ILE A 398 18.23 -9.86 3.78
C ILE A 398 18.73 -9.59 5.20
N PRO A 399 17.91 -9.72 6.27
CA PRO A 399 18.44 -9.58 7.64
C PRO A 399 19.58 -10.54 8.00
N LEU A 400 19.64 -11.74 7.38
CA LEU A 400 20.70 -12.72 7.65
C LEU A 400 22.09 -12.20 7.27
N PHE A 401 22.20 -11.46 6.17
CA PHE A 401 23.49 -11.02 5.63
C PHE A 401 24.12 -9.87 6.40
N PHE A 402 23.33 -9.13 7.20
CA PHE A 402 23.81 -7.95 7.93
C PHE A 402 23.82 -8.20 9.42
N ARG A 403 25.02 -8.14 10.04
CA ARG A 403 25.21 -8.40 11.48
C ARG A 403 24.32 -7.55 12.39
N GLU A 404 24.09 -6.29 11.99
CA GLU A 404 23.30 -5.32 12.77
C GLU A 404 21.82 -5.63 12.87
N VAL A 405 21.26 -6.41 11.95
CA VAL A 405 19.83 -6.79 11.89
C VAL A 405 19.64 -8.32 11.88
N ARG A 406 20.71 -9.10 12.00
CA ARG A 406 20.66 -10.57 12.00
C ARG A 406 19.82 -11.14 13.13
N GLU A 407 19.72 -10.43 14.26
CA GLU A 407 18.83 -10.81 15.36
C GLU A 407 17.38 -10.96 14.89
N LEU A 408 16.91 -10.06 13.99
CA LEU A 408 15.59 -10.15 13.40
C LEU A 408 15.40 -11.46 12.60
N PHE A 409 16.40 -11.88 11.82
CA PHE A 409 16.35 -13.17 11.11
C PHE A 409 16.12 -14.33 12.08
N TYR A 410 16.86 -14.38 13.20
CA TYR A 410 16.68 -15.45 14.20
C TYR A 410 15.30 -15.40 14.86
N ILE A 411 14.75 -14.21 15.14
CA ILE A 411 13.40 -14.05 15.68
C ILE A 411 12.37 -14.58 14.68
N GLN A 412 12.48 -14.19 13.41
CA GLN A 412 11.57 -14.61 12.34
C GLN A 412 11.63 -16.12 12.11
N THR A 413 12.84 -16.67 11.99
CA THR A 413 13.05 -18.11 11.81
C THR A 413 12.53 -18.91 12.99
N PHE A 414 12.83 -18.49 14.23
CA PHE A 414 12.34 -19.15 15.44
C PHE A 414 10.81 -19.13 15.50
N SER A 415 10.18 -18.04 15.07
CA SER A 415 8.72 -17.88 15.06
C SER A 415 8.03 -18.64 13.93
N LEU A 416 8.73 -18.98 12.83
CA LEU A 416 8.20 -19.82 11.75
C LEU A 416 8.01 -21.29 12.17
N PHE A 417 8.83 -21.79 13.06
CA PHE A 417 8.75 -23.18 13.49
C PHE A 417 7.65 -23.37 14.54
N PHE A 418 6.57 -24.03 14.17
CA PHE A 418 5.36 -24.20 14.97
C PHE A 418 5.60 -24.91 16.32
N TRP A 419 6.63 -25.75 16.46
CA TRP A 419 7.00 -26.39 17.73
C TRP A 419 7.50 -25.40 18.80
N ASN A 420 7.88 -24.18 18.41
CA ASN A 420 8.26 -23.11 19.35
C ASN A 420 7.04 -22.33 19.87
N TRP A 421 5.87 -22.43 19.21
CA TRP A 421 4.69 -21.65 19.54
C TRP A 421 4.17 -21.88 20.96
N PRO A 422 4.07 -23.13 21.47
CA PRO A 422 3.61 -23.36 22.83
C PRO A 422 4.45 -22.62 23.88
N SER A 423 5.78 -22.58 23.73
CA SER A 423 6.67 -21.89 24.66
C SER A 423 6.49 -20.37 24.61
N ILE A 424 6.34 -19.78 23.40
CA ILE A 424 6.13 -18.35 23.19
C ILE A 424 4.76 -17.92 23.76
N LEU A 425 3.71 -18.64 23.42
CA LEU A 425 2.35 -18.36 23.88
C LEU A 425 2.26 -18.51 25.40
N PHE A 426 2.83 -19.56 25.96
CA PHE A 426 2.82 -19.78 27.40
C PHE A 426 3.56 -18.67 28.16
N SER A 427 4.74 -18.26 27.69
CA SER A 427 5.50 -17.18 28.32
C SER A 427 4.72 -15.85 28.30
N PHE A 428 4.08 -15.54 27.16
CA PHE A 428 3.25 -14.35 27.00
C PHE A 428 2.04 -14.36 27.94
N PHE A 429 1.23 -15.42 27.94
CA PHE A 429 0.02 -15.52 28.79
C PHE A 429 0.35 -15.58 30.29
N LYS A 430 1.49 -16.18 30.68
CA LYS A 430 1.95 -16.15 32.07
C LYS A 430 2.20 -14.71 32.53
N ARG A 431 2.90 -13.90 31.75
CA ARG A 431 3.20 -12.49 32.06
C ARG A 431 1.94 -11.60 32.02
N TRP A 432 1.06 -11.85 31.08
CA TRP A 432 -0.21 -11.14 31.01
C TRP A 432 -1.05 -11.35 32.29
N LYS A 433 -1.09 -12.60 32.81
CA LYS A 433 -1.78 -12.90 34.07
C LYS A 433 -1.12 -12.27 35.31
N THR A 434 0.21 -12.09 35.28
CA THR A 434 0.95 -11.47 36.39
C THR A 434 0.99 -9.94 36.34
N GLY A 435 0.37 -9.33 35.33
CA GLY A 435 0.36 -7.87 35.15
C GLY A 435 1.74 -7.26 34.79
N THR A 436 2.66 -8.07 34.32
CA THR A 436 4.03 -7.66 33.93
C THR A 436 4.16 -7.33 32.44
N LEU A 437 3.05 -7.34 31.70
CA LEU A 437 2.97 -6.91 30.30
C LEU A 437 2.65 -5.43 30.12
#